data_994633dcc02abf6fbb5a54bc91ffbe11
#
_entry.id   994633dcc02abf6fbb5a54bc91ffbe11
#
_cell.length_a   1.000
_cell.length_b   1.000
_cell.length_c   1.000
_cell.angle_alpha   90.00
_cell.angle_beta   90.00
_cell.angle_gamma   90.00
#
_symmetry.space_group_name_H-M   'P 1'
#
loop_
_entity.id
_entity.type
_entity.pdbx_description
1 polymer ?
#
loop_
_entity_poly.entity_id
_entity_poly.type
_entity_poly.pdbx_seq_one_letter_code
_entity_poly.pdbx_strand_id
1 'polypeptide(L)'
;MMLGTAALVSGCGASTDKARAQHDARAAAHADTTGAAAAATDADLVSAVSAVTSTTPVSLKFRFNDPPLVGQALHVQLALVQAPGLDIDSMLVSLQPSDGLQIESGHSVEYHSPAVGATQHIDVTVRPQAVGLLNVGATVLVNAGGVSLTRNFSIPLIAAAPAPPRP
;
A
#
# COMPACT_ATOMS: atom_id res chain seq x y z
N MET A 1 28.05 -55.64 4.30
CA MET A 1 27.58 -56.80 5.03
C MET A 1 26.99 -56.31 6.35
N MET A 2 25.68 -56.19 6.47
CA MET A 2 24.83 -56.55 7.60
C MET A 2 23.40 -56.20 7.28
N LEU A 3 22.59 -57.23 7.23
CA LEU A 3 21.15 -57.27 7.12
C LEU A 3 20.50 -56.90 8.48
N GLY A 4 19.25 -56.40 8.43
CA GLY A 4 18.38 -56.35 9.61
C GLY A 4 17.11 -55.61 9.23
N THR A 5 16.12 -56.18 8.87
CA THR A 5 14.95 -56.93 9.36
C THR A 5 13.71 -56.01 9.53
N ALA A 6 12.66 -56.37 8.78
CA ALA A 6 11.32 -55.82 8.75
C ALA A 6 10.54 -56.04 10.09
N ALA A 7 9.61 -55.10 10.38
CA ALA A 7 8.47 -55.37 11.24
C ALA A 7 7.23 -54.67 10.72
N LEU A 8 6.29 -55.45 10.20
CA LEU A 8 4.89 -55.12 9.92
C LEU A 8 4.09 -55.10 11.23
N VAL A 9 3.38 -54.02 11.49
CA VAL A 9 2.27 -54.04 12.47
C VAL A 9 1.02 -53.48 11.79
N SER A 10 0.13 -54.38 11.47
CA SER A 10 -1.26 -54.11 11.11
C SER A 10 -2.06 -53.76 12.40
N GLY A 11 -2.73 -52.62 12.42
CA GLY A 11 -3.64 -52.21 13.44
C GLY A 11 -4.92 -51.63 12.82
N CYS A 12 -5.93 -52.50 12.65
CA CYS A 12 -7.33 -52.08 12.42
C CYS A 12 -7.87 -51.33 13.64
N GLY A 13 -8.44 -50.15 13.43
CA GLY A 13 -9.19 -49.38 14.41
C GLY A 13 -10.26 -48.55 13.69
N ALA A 14 -11.39 -49.19 13.41
CA ALA A 14 -12.61 -48.50 12.97
C ALA A 14 -13.25 -47.80 14.18
N SER A 15 -13.88 -46.65 13.92
CA SER A 15 -14.80 -45.89 14.77
C SER A 15 -14.28 -44.60 15.34
N THR A 16 -14.29 -43.53 14.51
CA THR A 16 -14.45 -42.13 14.97
C THR A 16 -14.87 -41.17 13.84
N ASP A 17 -15.68 -41.60 12.88
CA ASP A 17 -16.19 -40.73 11.80
C ASP A 17 -17.41 -39.87 12.18
N LYS A 18 -17.93 -39.96 13.39
CA LYS A 18 -19.15 -39.21 13.78
C LYS A 18 -18.89 -37.93 14.58
N ALA A 19 -17.65 -37.69 15.04
CA ALA A 19 -17.28 -36.47 15.77
C ALA A 19 -16.64 -35.39 14.89
N ARG A 20 -16.21 -35.74 13.69
CA ARG A 20 -15.51 -34.78 12.78
C ARG A 20 -16.46 -33.95 11.93
N ALA A 21 -17.70 -34.47 11.69
CA ALA A 21 -18.70 -33.75 10.89
C ALA A 21 -19.40 -32.59 11.64
N GLN A 22 -19.27 -32.46 12.96
CA GLN A 22 -19.85 -31.35 13.72
C GLN A 22 -18.88 -30.22 14.01
N HIS A 23 -17.56 -30.42 13.83
CA HIS A 23 -16.57 -29.34 13.97
C HIS A 23 -16.39 -28.54 12.70
N ASP A 24 -16.59 -29.16 11.53
CA ASP A 24 -16.44 -28.43 10.23
C ASP A 24 -17.61 -27.51 9.90
N ALA A 25 -18.78 -27.74 10.49
CA ALA A 25 -19.97 -26.90 10.31
C ALA A 25 -19.92 -25.58 11.13
N ARG A 26 -19.04 -25.49 12.14
CA ARG A 26 -18.94 -24.30 13.00
C ARG A 26 -17.79 -23.37 12.61
N ALA A 27 -16.86 -23.85 11.79
CA ALA A 27 -15.75 -23.05 11.24
C ALA A 27 -16.14 -22.26 9.99
N ALA A 28 -17.24 -22.60 9.34
CA ALA A 28 -17.72 -21.93 8.11
C ALA A 28 -18.60 -20.69 8.36
N ALA A 29 -18.92 -20.36 9.63
CA ALA A 29 -19.84 -19.27 9.95
C ALA A 29 -19.15 -17.97 10.44
N HIS A 30 -17.82 -17.88 10.41
CA HIS A 30 -17.06 -16.68 10.82
C HIS A 30 -16.12 -16.13 9.75
N ALA A 31 -16.31 -16.47 8.49
CA ALA A 31 -15.51 -15.95 7.38
C ALA A 31 -16.39 -15.18 6.40
N ASP A 32 -17.08 -14.13 6.87
CA ASP A 32 -17.69 -13.15 5.96
C ASP A 32 -18.00 -11.85 6.72
N THR A 33 -16.96 -11.13 7.10
CA THR A 33 -17.06 -9.67 7.28
C THR A 33 -15.65 -9.07 7.18
N THR A 34 -14.89 -9.50 6.20
CA THR A 34 -13.77 -8.67 5.72
C THR A 34 -14.38 -7.89 4.56
N GLY A 35 -14.73 -6.63 4.83
CA GLY A 35 -15.18 -5.72 3.79
C GLY A 35 -14.22 -5.83 2.62
N ALA A 36 -14.73 -6.23 1.47
CA ALA A 36 -14.04 -6.12 0.20
C ALA A 36 -13.74 -4.63 0.02
N ALA A 37 -12.55 -4.21 0.45
CA ALA A 37 -11.94 -3.01 -0.08
C ALA A 37 -11.91 -3.25 -1.58
N ALA A 38 -12.82 -2.58 -2.31
CA ALA A 38 -12.86 -2.62 -3.76
C ALA A 38 -11.43 -2.38 -4.21
N ALA A 39 -10.84 -3.37 -4.87
CA ALA A 39 -9.52 -3.24 -5.47
C ALA A 39 -9.63 -2.07 -6.45
N ALA A 40 -9.15 -0.92 -5.99
CA ALA A 40 -9.16 0.30 -6.76
C ALA A 40 -8.26 0.06 -7.95
N THR A 41 -8.82 0.10 -9.12
CA THR A 41 -8.09 -0.03 -10.38
C THR A 41 -7.14 1.15 -10.52
N ASP A 42 -5.91 0.91 -10.97
CA ASP A 42 -4.90 1.94 -11.27
C ASP A 42 -5.40 3.03 -12.24
N ALA A 43 -6.57 2.81 -12.86
CA ALA A 43 -7.24 3.74 -13.77
C ALA A 43 -7.74 5.04 -13.10
N ASP A 44 -8.01 5.01 -11.79
CA ASP A 44 -8.53 6.17 -11.05
C ASP A 44 -7.42 7.03 -10.40
N LEU A 45 -6.16 6.63 -10.61
CA LEU A 45 -5.01 7.33 -10.04
C LEU A 45 -4.60 8.50 -10.94
N VAL A 46 -4.42 9.67 -10.33
CA VAL A 46 -3.92 10.89 -10.99
C VAL A 46 -2.41 10.97 -10.86
N SER A 47 -1.73 11.41 -11.91
CA SER A 47 -0.28 11.60 -11.86
C SER A 47 0.10 12.78 -10.96
N ALA A 48 1.04 12.57 -10.04
CA ALA A 48 1.65 13.64 -9.27
C ALA A 48 2.51 14.53 -10.18
N VAL A 49 2.62 15.82 -9.82
CA VAL A 49 3.41 16.76 -10.59
C VAL A 49 4.90 16.52 -10.31
N SER A 50 5.66 16.22 -11.36
CA SER A 50 7.12 16.09 -11.27
C SER A 50 7.78 17.45 -11.52
N ALA A 51 8.78 17.79 -10.71
CA ALA A 51 9.58 19.00 -10.90
C ALA A 51 10.49 18.93 -12.13
N VAL A 52 10.70 17.75 -12.73
CA VAL A 52 11.61 17.51 -13.86
C VAL A 52 10.86 16.74 -14.96
N THR A 53 10.95 17.23 -16.20
CA THR A 53 10.31 16.67 -17.39
C THR A 53 11.13 15.57 -18.09
N SER A 54 12.30 15.20 -17.56
CA SER A 54 13.16 14.15 -18.17
C SER A 54 12.56 12.75 -17.95
N THR A 55 12.95 11.80 -18.81
CA THR A 55 12.63 10.38 -18.68
C THR A 55 12.95 9.91 -17.26
N THR A 56 11.92 9.64 -16.47
CA THR A 56 12.07 9.27 -15.07
C THR A 56 12.03 7.76 -14.92
N PRO A 57 12.90 7.15 -14.08
CA PRO A 57 12.86 5.72 -13.80
C PRO A 57 11.59 5.31 -13.06
N VAL A 58 10.93 6.27 -12.40
CA VAL A 58 9.69 6.06 -11.65
C VAL A 58 8.73 7.22 -11.86
N SER A 59 7.44 6.94 -11.83
CA SER A 59 6.36 7.94 -11.78
C SER A 59 5.52 7.71 -10.54
N LEU A 60 5.03 8.80 -9.94
CA LEU A 60 4.15 8.75 -8.78
C LEU A 60 2.74 9.12 -9.20
N LYS A 61 1.78 8.29 -8.84
CA LYS A 61 0.34 8.55 -8.99
C LYS A 61 -0.31 8.57 -7.61
N PHE A 62 -1.43 9.24 -7.49
CA PHE A 62 -2.15 9.33 -6.22
C PHE A 62 -3.67 9.36 -6.41
N ARG A 63 -4.38 9.07 -5.33
CA ARG A 63 -5.83 9.19 -5.22
C ARG A 63 -6.20 9.56 -3.79
N PHE A 64 -7.20 10.42 -3.64
CA PHE A 64 -7.85 10.69 -2.37
C PHE A 64 -9.08 9.78 -2.25
N ASN A 65 -9.20 9.06 -1.15
CA ASN A 65 -10.34 8.19 -0.91
C ASN A 65 -11.55 8.98 -0.35
N ASP A 66 -11.27 10.13 0.26
CA ASP A 66 -12.25 11.00 0.90
C ASP A 66 -12.07 12.46 0.46
N PRO A 67 -13.08 13.32 0.58
CA PRO A 67 -12.91 14.75 0.36
C PRO A 67 -11.97 15.37 1.40
N PRO A 68 -11.02 16.24 0.99
CA PRO A 68 -10.12 16.91 1.91
C PRO A 68 -10.87 17.95 2.76
N LEU A 69 -11.13 17.64 4.04
CA LEU A 69 -11.78 18.52 4.99
C LEU A 69 -10.83 18.88 6.14
N VAL A 70 -10.83 20.16 6.54
CA VAL A 70 -10.01 20.62 7.66
C VAL A 70 -10.36 19.89 8.94
N GLY A 71 -9.35 19.42 9.67
CA GLY A 71 -9.47 18.69 10.93
C GLY A 71 -9.86 17.23 10.78
N GLN A 72 -10.15 16.72 9.58
CA GLN A 72 -10.47 15.32 9.33
C GLN A 72 -9.28 14.56 8.74
N ALA A 73 -9.15 13.28 9.12
CA ALA A 73 -8.18 12.40 8.50
C ALA A 73 -8.58 12.13 7.05
N LEU A 74 -7.61 12.26 6.15
CA LEU A 74 -7.74 12.01 4.71
C LEU A 74 -6.84 10.84 4.34
N HIS A 75 -7.41 9.78 3.80
CA HIS A 75 -6.67 8.64 3.30
C HIS A 75 -6.24 8.89 1.85
N VAL A 76 -4.95 8.84 1.63
CA VAL A 76 -4.31 9.03 0.31
C VAL A 76 -3.65 7.73 -0.09
N GLN A 77 -4.03 7.20 -1.23
CA GLN A 77 -3.35 6.07 -1.84
C GLN A 77 -2.34 6.58 -2.86
N LEU A 78 -1.09 6.19 -2.70
CA LEU A 78 -0.01 6.47 -3.65
C LEU A 78 0.34 5.19 -4.41
N ALA A 79 0.68 5.32 -5.68
CA ALA A 79 1.21 4.24 -6.50
C ALA A 79 2.50 4.71 -7.17
N LEU A 80 3.60 4.05 -6.85
CA LEU A 80 4.89 4.27 -7.46
C LEU A 80 5.07 3.28 -8.58
N VAL A 81 5.04 3.77 -9.82
CA VAL A 81 5.12 2.97 -11.05
C VAL A 81 6.54 3.03 -11.58
N GLN A 82 7.18 1.88 -11.73
CA GLN A 82 8.53 1.77 -12.30
C GLN A 82 8.48 1.82 -13.82
N ALA A 83 9.52 2.40 -14.43
CA ALA A 83 9.73 2.28 -15.86
C ALA A 83 10.03 0.81 -16.24
N PRO A 84 9.49 0.31 -17.36
CA PRO A 84 9.75 -1.05 -17.78
C PRO A 84 11.23 -1.28 -18.09
N GLY A 85 11.73 -2.47 -17.73
CA GLY A 85 13.10 -2.88 -18.02
C GLY A 85 14.17 -2.29 -17.10
N LEU A 86 13.79 -1.55 -16.05
CA LEU A 86 14.73 -1.04 -15.06
C LEU A 86 14.80 -2.00 -13.87
N ASP A 87 15.99 -2.47 -13.56
CA ASP A 87 16.28 -3.26 -12.37
C ASP A 87 16.69 -2.31 -11.24
N ILE A 88 15.86 -2.26 -10.19
CA ILE A 88 16.02 -1.34 -9.06
C ILE A 88 16.49 -2.13 -7.84
N ASP A 89 17.63 -1.75 -7.28
CA ASP A 89 18.19 -2.35 -6.06
C ASP A 89 17.39 -1.94 -4.82
N SER A 90 17.06 -0.65 -4.71
CA SER A 90 16.21 -0.13 -3.64
C SER A 90 15.51 1.18 -4.02
N MET A 91 14.37 1.43 -3.38
CA MET A 91 13.65 2.70 -3.46
C MET A 91 13.27 3.17 -2.06
N LEU A 92 13.54 4.44 -1.76
CA LEU A 92 13.09 5.11 -0.54
C LEU A 92 12.14 6.24 -0.93
N VAL A 93 10.94 6.21 -0.41
CA VAL A 93 9.94 7.28 -0.55
C VAL A 93 9.87 8.04 0.77
N SER A 94 10.05 9.34 0.75
CA SER A 94 9.91 10.21 1.91
C SER A 94 8.90 11.30 1.61
N LEU A 95 7.91 11.48 2.50
CA LEU A 95 6.85 12.46 2.36
C LEU A 95 7.04 13.62 3.32
N GLN A 96 6.78 14.84 2.84
CA GLN A 96 6.87 16.07 3.60
C GLN A 96 5.60 16.90 3.41
N PRO A 97 4.92 17.30 4.49
CA PRO A 97 3.74 18.14 4.39
C PRO A 97 4.16 19.61 4.20
N SER A 98 3.32 20.38 3.48
CA SER A 98 3.39 21.84 3.50
C SER A 98 2.83 22.39 4.81
N ASP A 99 3.03 23.69 5.05
CA ASP A 99 2.40 24.39 6.15
C ASP A 99 0.87 24.21 6.11
N GLY A 100 0.27 23.96 7.27
CA GLY A 100 -1.16 23.70 7.38
C GLY A 100 -1.60 22.28 7.02
N LEU A 101 -0.67 21.35 6.83
CA LEU A 101 -0.94 19.93 6.61
C LEU A 101 -0.12 19.10 7.59
N GLN A 102 -0.69 18.03 8.13
CA GLN A 102 -0.01 17.07 8.98
C GLN A 102 -0.07 15.69 8.33
N ILE A 103 1.05 14.95 8.34
CA ILE A 103 1.07 13.53 7.98
C ILE A 103 0.97 12.72 9.27
N GLU A 104 -0.04 11.87 9.40
CA GLU A 104 -0.27 11.03 10.57
C GLU A 104 0.42 9.67 10.43
N SER A 105 0.46 9.13 9.21
CA SER A 105 1.12 7.86 8.90
C SER A 105 1.68 7.85 7.48
N GLY A 106 2.65 6.96 7.22
CA GLY A 106 3.22 6.78 5.89
C GLY A 106 4.30 7.81 5.51
N HIS A 107 4.98 8.42 6.47
CA HIS A 107 6.02 9.43 6.22
C HIS A 107 7.18 8.93 5.36
N SER A 108 7.54 7.65 5.50
CA SER A 108 8.65 7.06 4.77
C SER A 108 8.43 5.57 4.58
N VAL A 109 8.72 5.09 3.38
CA VAL A 109 8.63 3.66 3.03
C VAL A 109 9.83 3.30 2.17
N GLU A 110 10.46 2.17 2.49
CA GLU A 110 11.59 1.64 1.74
C GLU A 110 11.23 0.29 1.11
N TYR A 111 11.64 0.10 -0.14
CA TYR A 111 11.49 -1.14 -0.90
C TYR A 111 12.86 -1.65 -1.31
N HIS A 112 13.12 -2.92 -1.04
CA HIS A 112 14.35 -3.61 -1.45
C HIS A 112 14.04 -4.54 -2.62
N SER A 113 14.81 -4.44 -3.68
CA SER A 113 14.72 -5.28 -4.89
C SER A 113 13.27 -5.48 -5.37
N PRO A 114 12.52 -4.40 -5.64
CA PRO A 114 11.16 -4.53 -6.12
C PRO A 114 11.15 -5.23 -7.47
N ALA A 115 10.13 -6.05 -7.75
CA ALA A 115 10.03 -6.75 -9.03
C ALA A 115 10.01 -5.75 -10.20
N VAL A 116 10.72 -6.05 -11.28
CA VAL A 116 10.83 -5.18 -12.46
C VAL A 116 9.45 -4.87 -13.04
N GLY A 117 9.15 -3.59 -13.23
CA GLY A 117 7.87 -3.11 -13.74
C GLY A 117 6.71 -3.19 -12.74
N ALA A 118 6.97 -3.53 -11.48
CA ALA A 118 5.94 -3.57 -10.45
C ALA A 118 5.46 -2.16 -10.06
N THR A 119 4.19 -2.06 -9.69
CA THR A 119 3.62 -0.89 -9.03
C THR A 119 3.66 -1.13 -7.52
N GLN A 120 4.26 -0.18 -6.78
CA GLN A 120 4.30 -0.22 -5.31
C GLN A 120 3.22 0.71 -4.76
N HIS A 121 2.34 0.19 -3.91
CA HIS A 121 1.27 0.97 -3.28
C HIS A 121 1.68 1.40 -1.87
N ILE A 122 1.37 2.65 -1.53
CA ILE A 122 1.65 3.26 -0.22
C ILE A 122 0.35 3.91 0.26
N ASP A 123 -0.10 3.52 1.44
CA ASP A 123 -1.24 4.17 2.10
C ASP A 123 -0.73 5.22 3.08
N VAL A 124 -1.20 6.44 2.91
CA VAL A 124 -0.80 7.61 3.69
C VAL A 124 -2.03 8.23 4.33
N THR A 125 -1.94 8.60 5.60
CA THR A 125 -2.99 9.37 6.26
C THR A 125 -2.46 10.78 6.51
N VAL A 126 -3.19 11.77 5.99
CA VAL A 126 -2.88 13.18 6.21
C VAL A 126 -4.07 13.89 6.86
N ARG A 127 -3.82 14.98 7.58
CA ARG A 127 -4.85 15.82 8.20
C ARG A 127 -4.63 17.28 7.81
N PRO A 128 -5.51 17.86 6.99
CA PRO A 128 -5.49 19.31 6.73
C PRO A 128 -5.79 20.10 8.01
N GLN A 129 -4.97 21.11 8.30
CA GLN A 129 -5.13 22.01 9.43
C GLN A 129 -5.61 23.40 8.99
N ALA A 130 -5.53 23.70 7.70
CA ALA A 130 -5.94 24.98 7.12
C ALA A 130 -6.77 24.77 5.85
N VAL A 131 -7.64 25.73 5.55
CA VAL A 131 -8.42 25.77 4.31
C VAL A 131 -7.54 26.28 3.18
N GLY A 132 -7.73 25.77 1.98
CA GLY A 132 -7.08 26.25 0.77
C GLY A 132 -6.19 25.21 0.11
N LEU A 133 -5.26 25.68 -0.73
CA LEU A 133 -4.33 24.83 -1.45
C LEU A 133 -3.18 24.41 -0.52
N LEU A 134 -3.08 23.13 -0.28
CA LEU A 134 -2.04 22.48 0.49
C LEU A 134 -1.29 21.50 -0.41
N ASN A 135 -0.10 21.05 0.02
CA ASN A 135 0.73 20.18 -0.78
C ASN A 135 1.43 19.12 0.06
N VAL A 136 1.51 17.89 -0.45
CA VAL A 136 2.43 16.87 0.04
C VAL A 136 3.58 16.77 -0.95
N GLY A 137 4.78 17.11 -0.52
CA GLY A 137 6.01 16.85 -1.25
C GLY A 137 6.40 15.38 -1.09
N ALA A 138 6.75 14.70 -2.18
CA ALA A 138 7.27 13.34 -2.14
C ALA A 138 8.66 13.30 -2.78
N THR A 139 9.64 12.87 -2.03
CA THR A 139 11.01 12.62 -2.52
C THR A 139 11.21 11.12 -2.66
N VAL A 140 11.55 10.68 -3.87
CA VAL A 140 11.85 9.29 -4.18
C VAL A 140 13.32 9.15 -4.53
N LEU A 141 14.05 8.41 -3.72
CA LEU A 141 15.43 8.01 -3.97
C LEU A 141 15.41 6.60 -4.58
N VAL A 142 15.98 6.45 -5.76
CA VAL A 142 16.09 5.18 -6.48
C VAL A 142 17.54 4.81 -6.63
N ASN A 143 17.91 3.61 -6.22
CA ASN A 143 19.22 3.02 -6.45
C ASN A 143 19.08 1.89 -7.47
N ALA A 144 19.83 1.98 -8.56
CA ALA A 144 19.80 1.01 -9.64
C ALA A 144 21.20 0.88 -10.27
N GLY A 145 21.77 -0.33 -10.32
CA GLY A 145 23.06 -0.60 -10.95
C GLY A 145 24.22 0.26 -10.40
N GLY A 146 24.21 0.56 -9.09
CA GLY A 146 25.22 1.41 -8.44
C GLY A 146 25.05 2.90 -8.65
N VAL A 147 23.96 3.34 -9.29
CA VAL A 147 23.63 4.76 -9.49
C VAL A 147 22.45 5.14 -8.61
N SER A 148 22.54 6.28 -7.92
CA SER A 148 21.47 6.85 -7.10
C SER A 148 20.82 8.03 -7.83
N LEU A 149 19.50 8.02 -7.95
CA LEU A 149 18.69 9.05 -8.56
C LEU A 149 17.64 9.53 -7.56
N THR A 150 17.53 10.87 -7.41
CA THR A 150 16.49 11.48 -6.58
C THR A 150 15.45 12.13 -7.47
N ARG A 151 14.16 11.91 -7.13
CA ARG A 151 13.00 12.52 -7.81
C ARG A 151 12.08 13.17 -6.79
N ASN A 152 11.61 14.37 -7.11
CA ASN A 152 10.68 15.11 -6.31
C ASN A 152 9.35 15.23 -7.05
N PHE A 153 8.28 14.95 -6.31
CA PHE A 153 6.90 15.04 -6.78
C PHE A 153 6.10 15.94 -5.85
N SER A 154 5.05 16.53 -6.37
CA SER A 154 4.11 17.38 -5.65
C SER A 154 2.70 16.79 -5.80
N ILE A 155 2.00 16.62 -4.69
CA ILE A 155 0.64 16.13 -4.59
C ILE A 155 -0.22 17.27 -4.04
N PRO A 156 -0.85 18.07 -4.92
CA PRO A 156 -1.70 19.17 -4.48
C PRO A 156 -3.04 18.65 -3.96
N LEU A 157 -3.54 19.27 -2.91
CA LEU A 157 -4.89 19.05 -2.40
C LEU A 157 -5.54 20.39 -2.02
N ILE A 158 -6.85 20.50 -2.21
CA ILE A 158 -7.63 21.67 -1.82
C ILE A 158 -8.50 21.30 -0.63
N ALA A 159 -8.14 21.80 0.55
CA ALA A 159 -8.89 21.53 1.77
C ALA A 159 -10.04 22.52 1.95
N ALA A 160 -11.23 22.00 2.22
CA ALA A 160 -12.43 22.78 2.51
C ALA A 160 -12.77 22.79 4.00
N ALA A 161 -13.48 23.80 4.46
CA ALA A 161 -14.06 23.78 5.80
C ALA A 161 -15.13 22.68 5.91
N PRO A 162 -15.25 22.01 7.06
CA PRO A 162 -16.35 21.07 7.29
C PRO A 162 -17.69 21.78 7.20
N ALA A 163 -18.71 21.11 6.67
CA ALA A 163 -20.05 21.67 6.63
C ALA A 163 -20.56 21.94 8.05
N PRO A 164 -21.26 23.09 8.30
CA PRO A 164 -21.85 23.30 9.59
C PRO A 164 -22.90 22.22 9.92
N PRO A 165 -23.05 21.83 11.20
CA PRO A 165 -24.07 20.88 11.59
C PRO A 165 -25.44 21.39 11.13
N ARG A 166 -26.24 20.53 10.52
CA ARG A 166 -27.63 20.88 10.19
C ARG A 166 -28.44 21.01 11.49
N PRO A 167 -29.27 22.06 11.63
CA PRO A 167 -30.13 22.24 12.79
C PRO A 167 -31.20 21.14 12.92
#